data_32010a66096a98abd21cb98dd6809cd6
#
_entry.id   32010a66096a98abd21cb98dd6809cd6
#
_cell.length_a   1.000
_cell.length_b   1.000
_cell.length_c   1.000
_cell.angle_alpha   90.00
_cell.angle_beta   90.00
_cell.angle_gamma   90.00
#
_symmetry.space_group_name_H-M   'P 1'
#
loop_
_entity.id
_entity.type
_entity.pdbx_description
1 polymer ?
#
loop_
_entity_poly.entity_id
_entity_poly.type
_entity_poly.pdbx_seq_one_letter_code
_entity_poly.pdbx_strand_id
1 'polypeptide(L)'
;MKEITAQSALASAVSKAKWRLLPLFVVMFIVNYVDRVNVSFIKPQLEASLGIGATAYGLGAGLFFWGYALFEVPANIALERIGARRWLTLIAAVWGALAALLAFVRDANEFYALRFLLGAAEAGFFPGVVYYFTRWFPAAERGRAMAIFLSGSAIASVISGPLSAGLLSIEGLGLHGWQWMVLIEGVFSVAMAGVLWIWLDSLPSEARWLNEAERTALSEAVESERKAAITRPKAGLEELLVDPQLLFFCWVYFAIQLTIYAVTFWLPEIIRSMGELTNMQVGLLNSIPWLISIVGMYLFAVAAARRPGQQGWVAVALTLAGLGMLAATLGGPIAGFVCICVSALGFKSAASLFWPIPQKELDPRIAAAGIALINSLGNLGGFFAPTAFGWIKETTGSVTWGLHLLAASSLLTAALVLMVRFRRA
;
A
#
# COMPACT_ATOMS: atom_id res chain seq x y z
N MET A 1 43.10 -2.27 15.27
CA MET A 1 42.73 -0.89 15.65
C MET A 1 41.99 -0.16 14.51
N LYS A 2 42.49 -0.13 13.27
CA LYS A 2 41.78 0.51 12.12
C LYS A 2 40.41 -0.13 11.80
N GLU A 3 40.29 -1.46 11.85
CA GLU A 3 39.01 -2.17 11.59
C GLU A 3 37.94 -1.88 12.64
N ILE A 4 38.31 -1.84 13.91
CA ILE A 4 37.41 -1.51 15.04
C ILE A 4 36.89 -0.06 14.85
N THR A 5 37.76 0.85 14.41
CA THR A 5 37.38 2.25 14.14
C THR A 5 36.42 2.38 12.95
N ALA A 6 36.64 1.62 11.87
CA ALA A 6 35.78 1.60 10.69
C ALA A 6 34.40 0.99 11.00
N GLN A 7 34.34 -0.09 11.78
CA GLN A 7 33.09 -0.74 12.18
C GLN A 7 32.27 0.17 13.11
N SER A 8 32.90 0.89 14.03
CA SER A 8 32.23 1.88 14.87
C SER A 8 31.72 3.07 14.09
N ALA A 9 32.46 3.54 13.09
CA ALA A 9 32.04 4.62 12.19
C ALA A 9 30.83 4.21 11.34
N LEU A 10 30.82 2.97 10.82
CA LEU A 10 29.69 2.43 10.07
C LEU A 10 28.42 2.33 10.94
N ALA A 11 28.55 1.80 12.16
CA ALA A 11 27.43 1.69 13.09
C ALA A 11 26.85 3.07 13.45
N SER A 12 27.71 4.06 13.69
CA SER A 12 27.32 5.46 13.93
C SER A 12 26.61 6.05 12.72
N ALA A 13 27.17 5.90 11.51
CA ALA A 13 26.57 6.38 10.27
C ALA A 13 25.17 5.79 10.02
N VAL A 14 25.02 4.48 10.17
CA VAL A 14 23.74 3.77 10.04
C VAL A 14 22.72 4.27 11.07
N SER A 15 23.15 4.46 12.33
CA SER A 15 22.26 5.00 13.37
C SER A 15 21.75 6.40 13.02
N LYS A 16 22.64 7.30 12.60
CA LYS A 16 22.28 8.66 12.16
C LYS A 16 21.34 8.62 10.94
N ALA A 17 21.62 7.77 9.96
CA ALA A 17 20.79 7.58 8.78
C ALA A 17 19.38 7.11 9.16
N LYS A 18 19.25 6.14 10.08
CA LYS A 18 17.94 5.68 10.58
C LYS A 18 17.13 6.83 11.17
N TRP A 19 17.69 7.57 12.08
CA TRP A 19 16.97 8.66 12.76
C TRP A 19 16.64 9.85 11.85
N ARG A 20 17.45 10.09 10.83
CA ARG A 20 17.22 11.20 9.88
C ARG A 20 16.27 10.84 8.76
N LEU A 21 16.38 9.65 8.19
CA LEU A 21 15.68 9.27 6.96
C LEU A 21 14.37 8.52 7.22
N LEU A 22 14.34 7.58 8.17
CA LEU A 22 13.17 6.73 8.35
C LEU A 22 11.91 7.49 8.80
N PRO A 23 11.96 8.45 9.75
CA PRO A 23 10.77 9.21 10.11
C PRO A 23 10.19 9.97 8.92
N LEU A 24 11.04 10.57 8.08
CA LEU A 24 10.60 11.26 6.87
C LEU A 24 9.89 10.32 5.90
N PHE A 25 10.48 9.14 5.64
CA PHE A 25 9.86 8.17 4.74
C PHE A 25 8.58 7.55 5.31
N VAL A 26 8.49 7.37 6.63
CA VAL A 26 7.23 6.96 7.28
C VAL A 26 6.14 8.01 7.06
N VAL A 27 6.44 9.29 7.29
CA VAL A 27 5.50 10.39 7.03
C VAL A 27 5.10 10.43 5.56
N MET A 28 6.06 10.32 4.64
CA MET A 28 5.78 10.26 3.20
C MET A 28 4.88 9.10 2.82
N PHE A 29 5.07 7.92 3.46
CA PHE A 29 4.20 6.78 3.20
C PHE A 29 2.78 6.99 3.74
N ILE A 30 2.66 7.63 4.90
CA ILE A 30 1.36 8.02 5.45
C ILE A 30 0.64 8.96 4.48
N VAL A 31 1.31 10.01 4.01
CA VAL A 31 0.76 10.98 3.07
C VAL A 31 0.32 10.29 1.78
N ASN A 32 1.21 9.50 1.16
CA ASN A 32 0.92 8.74 -0.05
C ASN A 32 -0.29 7.80 0.12
N TYR A 33 -0.38 7.12 1.26
CA TYR A 33 -1.49 6.21 1.52
C TYR A 33 -2.81 6.95 1.76
N VAL A 34 -2.78 8.08 2.47
CA VAL A 34 -3.96 8.93 2.71
C VAL A 34 -4.50 9.47 1.38
N ASP A 35 -3.67 10.04 0.52
CA ASP A 35 -4.04 10.54 -0.82
C ASP A 35 -4.69 9.44 -1.70
N ARG A 36 -4.26 8.18 -1.53
CA ARG A 36 -4.81 7.03 -2.22
C ARG A 36 -6.21 6.66 -1.77
N VAL A 37 -6.46 6.69 -0.45
CA VAL A 37 -7.70 6.15 0.15
C VAL A 37 -8.73 7.21 0.52
N ASN A 38 -8.36 8.49 0.54
CA ASN A 38 -9.23 9.62 0.91
C ASN A 38 -10.54 9.66 0.12
N VAL A 39 -10.48 9.26 -1.15
CA VAL A 39 -11.66 9.22 -2.04
C VAL A 39 -12.79 8.34 -1.48
N SER A 40 -12.51 7.40 -0.58
CA SER A 40 -13.53 6.56 0.06
C SER A 40 -14.46 7.34 0.99
N PHE A 41 -14.00 8.47 1.53
CA PHE A 41 -14.77 9.30 2.44
C PHE A 41 -15.66 10.33 1.72
N ILE A 42 -15.32 10.69 0.47
CA ILE A 42 -16.02 11.72 -0.31
C ILE A 42 -17.08 11.17 -1.25
N LYS A 43 -17.26 9.85 -1.32
CA LYS A 43 -18.23 9.23 -2.24
C LYS A 43 -19.64 9.84 -2.15
N PRO A 44 -20.28 10.02 -0.96
CA PRO A 44 -21.61 10.61 -0.90
C PRO A 44 -21.67 12.04 -1.42
N GLN A 45 -20.60 12.82 -1.20
CA GLN A 45 -20.53 14.20 -1.67
C GLN A 45 -20.29 14.27 -3.18
N LEU A 46 -19.51 13.37 -3.77
CA LEU A 46 -19.33 13.25 -5.21
C LEU A 46 -20.65 12.89 -5.91
N GLU A 47 -21.44 12.00 -5.30
CA GLU A 47 -22.76 11.63 -5.79
C GLU A 47 -23.73 12.81 -5.72
N ALA A 48 -23.78 13.50 -4.58
CA ALA A 48 -24.69 14.63 -4.37
C ALA A 48 -24.33 15.87 -5.20
N SER A 49 -23.04 16.19 -5.38
CA SER A 49 -22.59 17.42 -6.06
C SER A 49 -22.35 17.26 -7.56
N LEU A 50 -21.93 16.07 -8.01
CA LEU A 50 -21.49 15.81 -9.39
C LEU A 50 -22.25 14.68 -10.08
N GLY A 51 -23.20 14.02 -9.39
CA GLY A 51 -23.93 12.87 -9.92
C GLY A 51 -23.04 11.63 -10.18
N ILE A 52 -21.88 11.54 -9.53
CA ILE A 52 -20.98 10.40 -9.66
C ILE A 52 -21.51 9.24 -8.82
N GLY A 53 -22.33 8.38 -9.44
CA GLY A 53 -22.95 7.22 -8.80
C GLY A 53 -21.96 6.11 -8.43
N ALA A 54 -22.48 5.01 -7.91
CA ALA A 54 -21.66 3.94 -7.33
C ALA A 54 -20.69 3.28 -8.33
N THR A 55 -21.16 3.01 -9.57
CA THR A 55 -20.31 2.43 -10.63
C THR A 55 -19.23 3.41 -11.07
N ALA A 56 -19.57 4.66 -11.30
CA ALA A 56 -18.63 5.69 -11.71
C ALA A 56 -17.56 5.94 -10.62
N TYR A 57 -17.98 6.01 -9.36
CA TYR A 57 -17.05 6.08 -8.23
C TYR A 57 -16.12 4.87 -8.18
N GLY A 58 -16.67 3.65 -8.26
CA GLY A 58 -15.89 2.41 -8.22
C GLY A 58 -14.87 2.33 -9.34
N LEU A 59 -15.24 2.72 -10.57
CA LEU A 59 -14.35 2.78 -11.73
C LEU A 59 -13.24 3.80 -11.50
N GLY A 60 -13.56 5.03 -11.07
CA GLY A 60 -12.56 6.06 -10.82
C GLY A 60 -11.59 5.69 -9.69
N ALA A 61 -12.09 5.10 -8.60
CA ALA A 61 -11.23 4.56 -7.54
C ALA A 61 -10.30 3.47 -8.07
N GLY A 62 -10.81 2.60 -8.95
CA GLY A 62 -10.06 1.50 -9.56
C GLY A 62 -9.02 1.98 -10.59
N LEU A 63 -9.33 2.98 -11.42
CA LEU A 63 -8.43 3.50 -12.46
C LEU A 63 -7.09 3.99 -11.91
N PHE A 64 -7.03 4.40 -10.66
CA PHE A 64 -5.79 4.66 -9.96
C PHE A 64 -4.82 3.47 -10.07
N PHE A 65 -5.29 2.26 -9.82
CA PHE A 65 -4.44 1.06 -9.85
C PHE A 65 -4.00 0.66 -11.25
N TRP A 66 -4.79 0.98 -12.27
CA TRP A 66 -4.36 0.85 -13.67
C TRP A 66 -3.23 1.80 -14.01
N GLY A 67 -3.37 3.08 -13.65
CA GLY A 67 -2.29 4.06 -13.79
C GLY A 67 -1.03 3.61 -13.04
N TYR A 68 -1.19 3.16 -11.80
CA TYR A 68 -0.10 2.64 -10.98
C TYR A 68 0.61 1.46 -11.66
N ALA A 69 -0.11 0.42 -12.08
CA ALA A 69 0.47 -0.79 -12.66
C ALA A 69 1.18 -0.53 -14.02
N LEU A 70 0.59 0.31 -14.88
CA LEU A 70 1.18 0.63 -16.19
C LEU A 70 2.46 1.46 -16.08
N PHE A 71 2.53 2.35 -15.08
CA PHE A 71 3.66 3.27 -14.94
C PHE A 71 4.72 2.79 -13.93
N GLU A 72 4.52 1.69 -13.21
CA GLU A 72 5.49 1.17 -12.22
C GLU A 72 6.84 0.86 -12.87
N VAL A 73 6.87 0.19 -14.02
CA VAL A 73 8.12 -0.13 -14.74
C VAL A 73 8.77 1.11 -15.37
N PRO A 74 8.06 1.95 -16.14
CA PRO A 74 8.62 3.21 -16.63
C PRO A 74 9.16 4.12 -15.53
N ALA A 75 8.46 4.20 -14.40
CA ALA A 75 8.87 4.97 -13.23
C ALA A 75 10.21 4.50 -12.65
N ASN A 76 10.40 3.17 -12.57
CA ASN A 76 11.66 2.60 -12.10
C ASN A 76 12.84 2.88 -13.04
N ILE A 77 12.61 2.84 -14.35
CA ILE A 77 13.63 3.21 -15.35
C ILE A 77 14.01 4.69 -15.22
N ALA A 78 13.01 5.56 -15.03
CA ALA A 78 13.24 6.98 -14.84
C ALA A 78 14.00 7.27 -13.53
N LEU A 79 13.65 6.57 -12.45
CA LEU A 79 14.34 6.63 -11.16
C LEU A 79 15.86 6.36 -11.28
N GLU A 80 16.24 5.30 -11.99
CA GLU A 80 17.65 4.94 -12.17
C GLU A 80 18.44 6.03 -12.92
N ARG A 81 17.80 6.72 -13.87
CA ARG A 81 18.42 7.80 -14.66
C ARG A 81 18.48 9.14 -13.95
N ILE A 82 17.40 9.50 -13.26
CA ILE A 82 17.23 10.82 -12.62
C ILE A 82 17.91 10.85 -11.24
N GLY A 83 17.98 9.70 -10.56
CA GLY A 83 18.46 9.57 -9.19
C GLY A 83 17.35 9.78 -8.15
N ALA A 84 17.48 9.11 -7.00
CA ALA A 84 16.39 8.96 -6.04
C ALA A 84 15.89 10.28 -5.45
N ARG A 85 16.77 11.21 -5.05
CA ARG A 85 16.37 12.51 -4.49
C ARG A 85 15.48 13.30 -5.44
N ARG A 86 15.95 13.51 -6.68
CA ARG A 86 15.23 14.28 -7.71
C ARG A 86 13.94 13.58 -8.09
N TRP A 87 13.98 12.27 -8.25
CA TRP A 87 12.83 11.46 -8.62
C TRP A 87 11.74 11.51 -7.55
N LEU A 88 12.06 11.19 -6.29
CA LEU A 88 11.09 11.20 -5.19
C LEU A 88 10.48 12.59 -4.96
N THR A 89 11.27 13.65 -5.09
CA THR A 89 10.76 15.03 -5.02
C THR A 89 9.80 15.33 -6.17
N LEU A 90 10.17 14.98 -7.41
CA LEU A 90 9.34 15.22 -8.58
C LEU A 90 8.00 14.53 -8.49
N ILE A 91 8.01 13.22 -8.20
CA ILE A 91 6.76 12.46 -8.13
C ILE A 91 5.87 12.94 -6.97
N ALA A 92 6.45 13.29 -5.82
CA ALA A 92 5.70 13.84 -4.69
C ALA A 92 5.03 15.18 -5.05
N ALA A 93 5.71 16.06 -5.77
CA ALA A 93 5.13 17.31 -6.25
C ALA A 93 4.01 17.06 -7.27
N VAL A 94 4.22 16.14 -8.23
CA VAL A 94 3.23 15.82 -9.27
C VAL A 94 2.00 15.15 -8.67
N TRP A 95 2.16 14.11 -7.82
CA TRP A 95 0.98 13.47 -7.23
C TRP A 95 0.21 14.45 -6.32
N GLY A 96 0.91 15.27 -5.51
CA GLY A 96 0.25 16.26 -4.66
C GLY A 96 -0.53 17.29 -5.47
N ALA A 97 0.03 17.78 -6.60
CA ALA A 97 -0.68 18.67 -7.51
C ALA A 97 -1.93 17.99 -8.11
N LEU A 98 -1.82 16.73 -8.56
CA LEU A 98 -2.95 15.97 -9.11
C LEU A 98 -4.02 15.67 -8.03
N ALA A 99 -3.60 15.36 -6.79
CA ALA A 99 -4.51 15.21 -5.67
C ALA A 99 -5.26 16.51 -5.35
N ALA A 100 -4.57 17.65 -5.33
CA ALA A 100 -5.20 18.95 -5.14
C ALA A 100 -6.17 19.30 -6.28
N LEU A 101 -5.84 18.95 -7.54
CA LEU A 101 -6.70 19.18 -8.70
C LEU A 101 -8.02 18.41 -8.64
N LEU A 102 -8.10 17.30 -7.88
CA LEU A 102 -9.35 16.58 -7.65
C LEU A 102 -10.43 17.49 -7.01
N ALA A 103 -10.04 18.56 -6.28
CA ALA A 103 -10.99 19.52 -5.73
C ALA A 103 -11.81 20.26 -6.80
N PHE A 104 -11.36 20.28 -8.04
CA PHE A 104 -11.94 21.06 -9.13
C PHE A 104 -12.58 20.21 -10.23
N VAL A 105 -12.73 18.90 -10.00
CA VAL A 105 -13.45 18.02 -10.96
C VAL A 105 -14.91 18.42 -11.08
N ARG A 106 -15.44 18.31 -12.29
CA ARG A 106 -16.80 18.74 -12.65
C ARG A 106 -17.69 17.58 -13.08
N ASP A 107 -17.07 16.50 -13.55
CA ASP A 107 -17.75 15.32 -14.05
C ASP A 107 -16.94 14.03 -13.80
N ALA A 108 -17.54 12.89 -14.16
CA ALA A 108 -16.94 11.58 -14.01
C ALA A 108 -15.67 11.40 -14.88
N ASN A 109 -15.60 12.02 -16.07
CA ASN A 109 -14.46 11.84 -16.97
C ASN A 109 -13.21 12.53 -16.42
N GLU A 110 -13.37 13.77 -15.90
CA GLU A 110 -12.29 14.49 -15.22
C GLU A 110 -11.82 13.70 -13.97
N PHE A 111 -12.77 13.14 -13.22
CA PHE A 111 -12.45 12.29 -12.08
C PHE A 111 -11.65 11.05 -12.50
N TYR A 112 -12.06 10.34 -13.57
CA TYR A 112 -11.34 9.18 -14.09
C TYR A 112 -9.93 9.53 -14.54
N ALA A 113 -9.78 10.61 -15.30
CA ALA A 113 -8.49 11.05 -15.81
C ALA A 113 -7.51 11.40 -14.66
N LEU A 114 -7.99 12.16 -13.66
CA LEU A 114 -7.14 12.53 -12.52
C LEU A 114 -6.80 11.33 -11.64
N ARG A 115 -7.72 10.39 -11.42
CA ARG A 115 -7.44 9.16 -10.67
C ARG A 115 -6.41 8.29 -11.38
N PHE A 116 -6.50 8.14 -12.68
CA PHE A 116 -5.51 7.41 -13.48
C PHE A 116 -4.12 8.09 -13.43
N LEU A 117 -4.07 9.41 -13.65
CA LEU A 117 -2.83 10.18 -13.61
C LEU A 117 -2.20 10.19 -12.21
N LEU A 118 -3.02 10.26 -11.17
CA LEU A 118 -2.56 10.17 -9.77
C LEU A 118 -1.89 8.81 -9.52
N GLY A 119 -2.51 7.72 -9.96
CA GLY A 119 -1.92 6.38 -9.88
C GLY A 119 -0.59 6.29 -10.63
N ALA A 120 -0.52 6.83 -11.85
CA ALA A 120 0.70 6.89 -12.64
C ALA A 120 1.82 7.68 -11.95
N ALA A 121 1.49 8.80 -11.31
CA ALA A 121 2.46 9.63 -10.57
C ALA A 121 2.96 8.94 -9.31
N GLU A 122 2.11 8.20 -8.58
CA GLU A 122 2.48 7.48 -7.37
C GLU A 122 3.28 6.19 -7.62
N ALA A 123 3.22 5.62 -8.82
CA ALA A 123 3.78 4.30 -9.16
C ALA A 123 5.27 4.17 -8.83
N GLY A 124 6.02 5.27 -8.93
CA GLY A 124 7.46 5.29 -8.66
C GLY A 124 7.85 5.50 -7.19
N PHE A 125 6.89 5.72 -6.28
CA PHE A 125 7.22 6.07 -4.90
C PHE A 125 7.79 4.89 -4.12
N PHE A 126 7.02 3.81 -4.00
CA PHE A 126 7.47 2.65 -3.22
C PHE A 126 8.79 2.06 -3.74
N PRO A 127 8.93 1.73 -5.05
CA PRO A 127 10.20 1.25 -5.57
C PRO A 127 11.32 2.29 -5.46
N GLY A 128 11.00 3.59 -5.53
CA GLY A 128 11.95 4.68 -5.33
C GLY A 128 12.53 4.69 -3.92
N VAL A 129 11.71 4.46 -2.90
CA VAL A 129 12.15 4.35 -1.51
C VAL A 129 12.98 3.07 -1.30
N VAL A 130 12.55 1.93 -1.87
CA VAL A 130 13.33 0.68 -1.82
C VAL A 130 14.71 0.89 -2.44
N TYR A 131 14.78 1.50 -3.62
CA TYR A 131 16.05 1.84 -4.27
C TYR A 131 16.90 2.78 -3.41
N TYR A 132 16.30 3.83 -2.83
CA TYR A 132 17.00 4.75 -1.92
C TYR A 132 17.60 4.00 -0.73
N PHE A 133 16.86 3.06 -0.13
CA PHE A 133 17.35 2.27 0.99
C PHE A 133 18.51 1.35 0.61
N THR A 134 18.59 0.87 -0.63
CA THR A 134 19.77 0.12 -1.09
C THR A 134 21.04 0.97 -1.17
N ARG A 135 20.90 2.29 -1.27
CA ARG A 135 22.00 3.25 -1.31
C ARG A 135 22.42 3.76 0.06
N TRP A 136 21.55 3.59 1.08
CA TRP A 136 21.74 4.17 2.41
C TRP A 136 21.88 3.13 3.52
N PHE A 137 21.41 1.93 3.33
CA PHE A 137 21.43 0.89 4.35
C PHE A 137 22.13 -0.38 3.84
N PRO A 138 23.16 -0.88 4.57
CA PRO A 138 23.70 -2.21 4.33
C PRO A 138 22.63 -3.30 4.42
N ALA A 139 22.82 -4.42 3.71
CA ALA A 139 21.85 -5.51 3.60
C ALA A 139 21.34 -6.00 4.98
N ALA A 140 22.22 -6.08 5.97
CA ALA A 140 21.87 -6.49 7.35
C ALA A 140 20.85 -5.56 8.04
N GLU A 141 20.81 -4.27 7.66
CA GLU A 141 19.95 -3.27 8.27
C GLU A 141 18.73 -2.89 7.39
N ARG A 142 18.76 -3.26 6.13
CA ARG A 142 17.75 -2.90 5.14
C ARG A 142 16.38 -3.48 5.47
N GLY A 143 16.34 -4.73 5.95
CA GLY A 143 15.09 -5.36 6.38
C GLY A 143 14.40 -4.60 7.52
N ARG A 144 15.17 -4.13 8.51
CA ARG A 144 14.65 -3.33 9.62
C ARG A 144 14.17 -1.95 9.15
N ALA A 145 14.91 -1.29 8.25
CA ALA A 145 14.52 -0.01 7.67
C ALA A 145 13.20 -0.14 6.89
N MET A 146 13.06 -1.20 6.09
CA MET A 146 11.83 -1.51 5.36
C MET A 146 10.64 -1.78 6.29
N ALA A 147 10.84 -2.53 7.37
CA ALA A 147 9.76 -2.79 8.34
C ALA A 147 9.25 -1.50 9.00
N ILE A 148 10.17 -0.59 9.38
CA ILE A 148 9.81 0.73 9.92
C ILE A 148 9.06 1.55 8.86
N PHE A 149 9.54 1.62 7.63
CA PHE A 149 8.87 2.32 6.53
C PHE A 149 7.45 1.79 6.29
N LEU A 150 7.29 0.47 6.20
CA LEU A 150 5.99 -0.18 5.98
C LEU A 150 4.99 0.03 7.13
N SER A 151 5.45 0.30 8.35
CA SER A 151 4.56 0.65 9.46
C SER A 151 3.74 1.90 9.19
N GLY A 152 4.23 2.80 8.31
CA GLY A 152 3.51 3.98 7.85
C GLY A 152 2.14 3.65 7.24
N SER A 153 2.02 2.52 6.52
CA SER A 153 0.73 2.12 5.93
C SER A 153 -0.30 1.70 6.99
N ALA A 154 0.14 1.05 8.06
CA ALA A 154 -0.73 0.68 9.17
C ALA A 154 -1.21 1.92 9.94
N ILE A 155 -0.28 2.84 10.22
CA ILE A 155 -0.60 4.13 10.85
C ILE A 155 -1.57 4.91 9.96
N ALA A 156 -1.29 5.03 8.66
CA ALA A 156 -2.15 5.73 7.71
C ALA A 156 -3.56 5.14 7.65
N SER A 157 -3.71 3.81 7.63
CA SER A 157 -5.02 3.15 7.64
C SER A 157 -5.86 3.50 8.87
N VAL A 158 -5.21 3.68 10.03
CA VAL A 158 -5.88 4.05 11.28
C VAL A 158 -6.27 5.53 11.28
N ILE A 159 -5.35 6.42 10.89
CA ILE A 159 -5.56 7.87 11.00
C ILE A 159 -6.36 8.47 9.85
N SER A 160 -6.42 7.81 8.68
CA SER A 160 -7.12 8.33 7.49
C SER A 160 -8.59 8.66 7.78
N GLY A 161 -9.28 7.81 8.54
CA GLY A 161 -10.68 8.03 8.90
C GLY A 161 -10.93 9.33 9.68
N PRO A 162 -10.35 9.49 10.88
CA PRO A 162 -10.49 10.71 11.67
C PRO A 162 -9.95 11.95 10.96
N LEU A 163 -8.82 11.83 10.24
CA LEU A 163 -8.24 12.93 9.48
C LEU A 163 -9.19 13.43 8.38
N SER A 164 -9.64 12.53 7.51
CA SER A 164 -10.58 12.86 6.44
C SER A 164 -11.89 13.43 6.99
N ALA A 165 -12.42 12.85 8.08
CA ALA A 165 -13.63 13.34 8.72
C ALA A 165 -13.48 14.76 9.28
N GLY A 166 -12.33 15.07 9.88
CA GLY A 166 -12.01 16.42 10.35
C GLY A 166 -11.91 17.42 9.20
N LEU A 167 -11.25 17.06 8.11
CA LEU A 167 -11.11 17.91 6.93
C LEU A 167 -12.45 18.11 6.20
N LEU A 168 -13.31 17.10 6.15
CA LEU A 168 -14.66 17.19 5.57
C LEU A 168 -15.57 18.19 6.28
N SER A 169 -15.27 18.58 7.52
CA SER A 169 -16.05 19.56 8.28
C SER A 169 -15.66 21.02 7.98
N ILE A 170 -14.62 21.24 7.17
CA ILE A 170 -14.19 22.58 6.79
C ILE A 170 -15.10 23.12 5.69
N GLU A 171 -15.68 24.30 5.91
CA GLU A 171 -16.53 25.00 4.95
C GLU A 171 -15.96 26.41 4.72
N GLY A 172 -16.13 26.95 3.53
CA GLY A 172 -15.75 28.33 3.22
C GLY A 172 -15.25 28.54 1.78
N LEU A 173 -15.11 29.78 1.40
CA LEU A 173 -14.64 30.23 0.08
C LEU A 173 -15.42 29.60 -1.10
N GLY A 174 -16.67 29.21 -0.91
CA GLY A 174 -17.49 28.57 -1.96
C GLY A 174 -17.10 27.12 -2.29
N LEU A 175 -16.22 26.51 -1.50
CA LEU A 175 -15.83 25.11 -1.65
C LEU A 175 -16.55 24.22 -0.62
N HIS A 176 -16.95 23.04 -1.05
CA HIS A 176 -17.51 22.00 -0.18
C HIS A 176 -16.40 21.33 0.65
N GLY A 177 -16.76 20.72 1.79
CA GLY A 177 -15.81 20.05 2.67
C GLY A 177 -14.94 19.01 1.99
N TRP A 178 -15.49 18.24 1.01
CA TRP A 178 -14.71 17.26 0.26
C TRP A 178 -13.62 17.92 -0.64
N GLN A 179 -13.90 19.10 -1.18
CA GLN A 179 -12.93 19.86 -1.97
C GLN A 179 -11.79 20.37 -1.09
N TRP A 180 -12.12 20.88 0.11
CA TRP A 180 -11.13 21.27 1.10
C TRP A 180 -10.25 20.10 1.52
N MET A 181 -10.83 18.92 1.74
CA MET A 181 -10.09 17.74 2.14
C MET A 181 -9.01 17.38 1.11
N VAL A 182 -9.38 17.15 -0.16
CA VAL A 182 -8.41 16.75 -1.18
C VAL A 182 -7.44 17.86 -1.54
N LEU A 183 -7.85 19.15 -1.42
CA LEU A 183 -6.99 20.30 -1.65
C LEU A 183 -5.90 20.41 -0.57
N ILE A 184 -6.27 20.30 0.71
CA ILE A 184 -5.33 20.37 1.84
C ILE A 184 -4.35 19.19 1.80
N GLU A 185 -4.82 17.97 1.57
CA GLU A 185 -3.98 16.79 1.49
C GLU A 185 -3.01 16.89 0.30
N GLY A 186 -3.48 17.30 -0.88
CA GLY A 186 -2.64 17.49 -2.05
C GLY A 186 -1.60 18.60 -1.88
N VAL A 187 -1.98 19.75 -1.32
CA VAL A 187 -1.04 20.87 -1.02
C VAL A 187 0.00 20.42 0.01
N PHE A 188 -0.41 19.65 1.02
CA PHE A 188 0.52 19.07 1.99
C PHE A 188 1.52 18.12 1.33
N SER A 189 1.08 17.31 0.37
CA SER A 189 1.95 16.42 -0.43
C SER A 189 2.97 17.23 -1.25
N VAL A 190 2.56 18.36 -1.86
CA VAL A 190 3.48 19.28 -2.55
C VAL A 190 4.48 19.91 -1.57
N ALA A 191 4.03 20.33 -0.39
CA ALA A 191 4.92 20.87 0.64
C ALA A 191 5.95 19.82 1.09
N MET A 192 5.53 18.58 1.23
CA MET A 192 6.44 17.46 1.55
C MET A 192 7.46 17.20 0.44
N ALA A 193 7.14 17.45 -0.83
CA ALA A 193 8.14 17.42 -1.91
C ALA A 193 9.26 18.44 -1.68
N GLY A 194 8.92 19.64 -1.21
CA GLY A 194 9.90 20.65 -0.78
C GLY A 194 10.79 20.16 0.37
N VAL A 195 10.20 19.48 1.36
CA VAL A 195 10.94 18.86 2.47
C VAL A 195 11.90 17.80 1.93
N LEU A 196 11.44 16.90 1.03
CA LEU A 196 12.29 15.89 0.40
C LEU A 196 13.49 16.55 -0.32
N TRP A 197 13.25 17.62 -1.08
CA TRP A 197 14.31 18.33 -1.80
C TRP A 197 15.38 18.87 -0.87
N ILE A 198 15.00 19.42 0.26
CA ILE A 198 15.94 20.03 1.21
C ILE A 198 16.64 18.97 2.08
N TRP A 199 15.92 17.92 2.48
CA TRP A 199 16.36 16.98 3.52
C TRP A 199 17.11 15.78 3.00
N LEU A 200 16.79 15.29 1.77
CA LEU A 200 17.43 14.12 1.19
C LEU A 200 18.75 14.46 0.51
N ASP A 201 19.75 13.66 0.76
CA ASP A 201 20.97 13.57 -0.05
C ASP A 201 20.87 12.36 -0.97
N SER A 202 21.43 12.43 -2.19
CA SER A 202 21.32 11.32 -3.14
C SER A 202 22.17 10.11 -2.72
N LEU A 203 23.35 10.37 -2.16
CA LEU A 203 24.32 9.36 -1.74
C LEU A 203 24.90 9.69 -0.36
N PRO A 204 25.36 8.68 0.41
CA PRO A 204 26.04 8.91 1.68
C PRO A 204 27.28 9.82 1.57
N SER A 205 27.99 9.74 0.43
CA SER A 205 29.17 10.58 0.15
C SER A 205 28.87 12.08 0.08
N GLU A 206 27.62 12.46 -0.22
CA GLU A 206 27.15 13.86 -0.31
C GLU A 206 26.64 14.40 1.03
N ALA A 207 26.43 13.52 2.00
CA ALA A 207 25.79 13.85 3.28
C ALA A 207 26.68 14.70 4.20
N ARG A 208 26.37 15.98 4.30
CA ARG A 208 27.14 16.93 5.16
C ARG A 208 26.96 16.70 6.66
N TRP A 209 25.93 15.97 7.06
CA TRP A 209 25.63 15.65 8.45
C TRP A 209 26.35 14.39 8.95
N LEU A 210 27.07 13.66 8.08
CA LEU A 210 28.00 12.61 8.42
C LEU A 210 29.43 13.19 8.46
N ASN A 211 30.26 12.73 9.39
CA ASN A 211 31.69 13.01 9.35
C ASN A 211 32.39 12.20 8.24
N GLU A 212 33.65 12.50 7.96
CA GLU A 212 34.37 11.90 6.83
C GLU A 212 34.53 10.38 7.00
N ALA A 213 34.84 9.89 8.19
CA ALA A 213 34.98 8.47 8.48
C ALA A 213 33.64 7.73 8.32
N GLU A 214 32.53 8.33 8.77
CA GLU A 214 31.18 7.79 8.63
C GLU A 214 30.75 7.73 7.16
N ARG A 215 31.02 8.79 6.38
CA ARG A 215 30.72 8.84 4.94
C ARG A 215 31.45 7.77 4.17
N THR A 216 32.76 7.64 4.42
CA THR A 216 33.60 6.64 3.76
C THR A 216 33.12 5.23 4.12
N ALA A 217 32.98 4.91 5.39
CA ALA A 217 32.57 3.58 5.86
C ALA A 217 31.18 3.18 5.29
N LEU A 218 30.21 4.09 5.29
CA LEU A 218 28.88 3.79 4.79
C LEU A 218 28.87 3.66 3.26
N SER A 219 29.58 4.55 2.53
CA SER A 219 29.67 4.50 1.08
C SER A 219 30.34 3.21 0.59
N GLU A 220 31.44 2.80 1.23
CA GLU A 220 32.14 1.55 0.88
C GLU A 220 31.28 0.33 1.15
N ALA A 221 30.57 0.28 2.28
CA ALA A 221 29.70 -0.84 2.62
C ALA A 221 28.57 -1.03 1.59
N VAL A 222 27.84 0.03 1.24
CA VAL A 222 26.73 -0.08 0.28
C VAL A 222 27.20 -0.28 -1.16
N GLU A 223 28.35 0.29 -1.55
CA GLU A 223 28.89 0.15 -2.91
C GLU A 223 29.47 -1.27 -3.16
N SER A 224 30.12 -1.88 -2.15
CA SER A 224 30.60 -3.26 -2.26
C SER A 224 29.46 -4.25 -2.48
N GLU A 225 28.36 -4.09 -1.75
CA GLU A 225 27.14 -4.90 -1.94
C GLU A 225 26.51 -4.70 -3.33
N ARG A 226 26.47 -3.45 -3.80
CA ARG A 226 25.93 -3.12 -5.12
C ARG A 226 26.72 -3.80 -6.24
N LYS A 227 28.03 -3.77 -6.17
CA LYS A 227 28.90 -4.44 -7.16
C LYS A 227 28.65 -5.95 -7.18
N ALA A 228 28.51 -6.57 -6.01
CA ALA A 228 28.20 -7.99 -5.89
C ALA A 228 26.80 -8.35 -6.45
N ALA A 229 25.84 -7.45 -6.38
CA ALA A 229 24.48 -7.68 -6.89
C ALA A 229 24.40 -7.61 -8.44
N ILE A 230 25.22 -6.78 -9.09
CA ILE A 230 25.22 -6.58 -10.56
C ILE A 230 25.70 -7.83 -11.30
N THR A 231 26.54 -8.66 -10.67
CA THR A 231 27.12 -9.89 -11.28
C THR A 231 26.14 -11.07 -11.33
N ARG A 232 24.93 -10.96 -10.78
CA ARG A 232 23.95 -12.07 -10.80
C ARG A 232 23.21 -12.13 -12.13
N PRO A 233 23.07 -13.33 -12.74
CA PRO A 233 22.28 -13.51 -13.96
C PRO A 233 20.84 -13.10 -13.74
N LYS A 234 20.25 -12.37 -14.69
CA LYS A 234 18.81 -12.02 -14.69
C LYS A 234 18.07 -13.01 -15.58
N ALA A 235 16.95 -13.53 -15.10
CA ALA A 235 16.05 -14.35 -15.91
C ALA A 235 15.26 -13.49 -16.91
N GLY A 236 14.86 -14.10 -18.03
CA GLY A 236 14.01 -13.47 -19.03
C GLY A 236 12.56 -13.30 -18.55
N LEU A 237 11.86 -12.30 -19.04
CA LEU A 237 10.46 -12.03 -18.72
C LEU A 237 9.55 -13.19 -19.16
N GLU A 238 9.90 -13.88 -20.24
CA GLU A 238 9.17 -15.02 -20.79
C GLU A 238 9.12 -16.21 -19.80
N GLU A 239 10.20 -16.47 -19.09
CA GLU A 239 10.28 -17.54 -18.09
C GLU A 239 9.33 -17.28 -16.90
N LEU A 240 9.11 -16.01 -16.57
CA LEU A 240 8.23 -15.59 -15.46
C LEU A 240 6.75 -15.81 -15.77
N LEU A 241 6.33 -15.51 -17.00
CA LEU A 241 4.92 -15.54 -17.39
C LEU A 241 4.37 -16.96 -17.60
N VAL A 242 5.24 -17.97 -17.73
CA VAL A 242 4.84 -19.37 -17.90
C VAL A 242 5.05 -20.24 -16.65
N ASP A 243 5.61 -19.69 -15.58
CA ASP A 243 5.77 -20.44 -14.32
C ASP A 243 4.43 -20.54 -13.56
N PRO A 244 3.83 -21.76 -13.48
CA PRO A 244 2.53 -21.94 -12.83
C PRO A 244 2.55 -21.59 -11.34
N GLN A 245 3.69 -21.79 -10.66
CA GLN A 245 3.85 -21.48 -9.25
C GLN A 245 3.85 -19.96 -9.01
N LEU A 246 4.52 -19.22 -9.89
CA LEU A 246 4.54 -17.77 -9.85
C LEU A 246 3.15 -17.19 -10.14
N LEU A 247 2.45 -17.69 -11.14
CA LEU A 247 1.07 -17.28 -11.46
C LEU A 247 0.11 -17.58 -10.32
N PHE A 248 0.31 -18.72 -9.63
CA PHE A 248 -0.47 -19.05 -8.43
C PHE A 248 -0.21 -18.02 -7.29
N PHE A 249 1.03 -17.62 -7.07
CA PHE A 249 1.33 -16.55 -6.10
C PHE A 249 0.71 -15.21 -6.50
N CYS A 250 0.69 -14.88 -7.78
CA CYS A 250 -0.02 -13.69 -8.28
C CYS A 250 -1.52 -13.76 -7.96
N TRP A 251 -2.17 -14.91 -8.16
CA TRP A 251 -3.58 -15.12 -7.82
C TRP A 251 -3.83 -14.97 -6.31
N VAL A 252 -3.02 -15.62 -5.47
CA VAL A 252 -3.17 -15.53 -4.01
C VAL A 252 -3.07 -14.08 -3.54
N TYR A 253 -2.06 -13.36 -4.03
CA TYR A 253 -1.89 -11.95 -3.64
C TYR A 253 -2.99 -11.06 -4.20
N PHE A 254 -3.46 -11.31 -5.41
CA PHE A 254 -4.62 -10.64 -5.99
C PHE A 254 -5.88 -10.82 -5.13
N ALA A 255 -6.20 -12.03 -4.70
CA ALA A 255 -7.36 -12.30 -3.86
C ALA A 255 -7.27 -11.60 -2.48
N ILE A 256 -6.07 -11.55 -1.90
CA ILE A 256 -5.81 -10.80 -0.66
C ILE A 256 -6.06 -9.30 -0.89
N GLN A 257 -5.48 -8.73 -1.94
CA GLN A 257 -5.60 -7.32 -2.25
C GLN A 257 -7.03 -6.93 -2.66
N LEU A 258 -7.74 -7.80 -3.35
CA LEU A 258 -9.16 -7.63 -3.67
C LEU A 258 -9.97 -7.36 -2.40
N THR A 259 -9.77 -8.18 -1.36
CA THR A 259 -10.47 -8.02 -0.07
C THR A 259 -10.04 -6.76 0.66
N ILE A 260 -8.73 -6.49 0.73
CA ILE A 260 -8.19 -5.30 1.40
C ILE A 260 -8.75 -4.02 0.77
N TYR A 261 -8.72 -3.90 -0.55
CA TYR A 261 -9.17 -2.68 -1.23
C TYR A 261 -10.68 -2.55 -1.29
N ALA A 262 -11.43 -3.66 -1.38
CA ALA A 262 -12.88 -3.59 -1.23
C ALA A 262 -13.28 -2.99 0.11
N VAL A 263 -12.71 -3.50 1.21
CA VAL A 263 -12.95 -2.93 2.55
C VAL A 263 -12.48 -1.48 2.60
N THR A 264 -11.30 -1.16 2.09
CA THR A 264 -10.76 0.22 2.11
C THR A 264 -11.71 1.22 1.47
N PHE A 265 -12.25 0.91 0.29
CA PHE A 265 -13.06 1.87 -0.46
C PHE A 265 -14.54 1.88 -0.11
N TRP A 266 -15.06 0.81 0.48
CA TRP A 266 -16.49 0.68 0.76
C TRP A 266 -16.85 0.70 2.26
N LEU A 267 -15.87 0.55 3.15
CA LEU A 267 -16.10 0.55 4.60
C LEU A 267 -16.79 1.83 5.11
N PRO A 268 -16.41 3.06 4.70
CA PRO A 268 -17.11 4.26 5.18
C PRO A 268 -18.60 4.25 4.82
N GLU A 269 -18.95 3.71 3.65
CA GLU A 269 -20.34 3.59 3.23
C GLU A 269 -21.11 2.51 4.01
N ILE A 270 -20.47 1.37 4.27
CA ILE A 270 -21.05 0.32 5.12
C ILE A 270 -21.30 0.86 6.53
N ILE A 271 -20.40 1.67 7.08
CA ILE A 271 -20.58 2.31 8.38
C ILE A 271 -21.75 3.29 8.33
N ARG A 272 -21.86 4.11 7.29
CA ARG A 272 -23.00 5.03 7.12
C ARG A 272 -24.37 4.32 7.07
N SER A 273 -24.43 3.09 6.58
CA SER A 273 -25.65 2.30 6.56
C SER A 273 -26.13 1.86 7.95
N MET A 274 -25.32 2.04 9.01
CA MET A 274 -25.68 1.70 10.38
C MET A 274 -26.66 2.71 11.01
N GLY A 275 -26.80 3.90 10.42
CA GLY A 275 -27.70 4.95 10.91
C GLY A 275 -27.19 6.36 10.60
N GLU A 276 -27.83 7.35 11.21
CA GLU A 276 -27.44 8.77 11.09
C GLU A 276 -26.16 9.04 11.88
N LEU A 277 -25.02 8.88 11.24
CA LEU A 277 -23.71 9.09 11.83
C LEU A 277 -23.06 10.37 11.29
N THR A 278 -22.42 11.13 12.15
CA THR A 278 -21.59 12.28 11.77
C THR A 278 -20.35 11.80 11.02
N ASN A 279 -19.74 12.67 10.21
CA ASN A 279 -18.48 12.35 9.51
C ASN A 279 -17.39 11.87 10.48
N MET A 280 -17.28 12.49 11.68
CA MET A 280 -16.31 12.11 12.69
C MET A 280 -16.58 10.70 13.25
N GLN A 281 -17.85 10.35 13.51
CA GLN A 281 -18.20 8.99 13.93
C GLN A 281 -17.86 7.95 12.87
N VAL A 282 -18.17 8.23 11.61
CA VAL A 282 -17.77 7.36 10.47
C VAL A 282 -16.26 7.21 10.42
N GLY A 283 -15.51 8.30 10.55
CA GLY A 283 -14.04 8.27 10.53
C GLY A 283 -13.44 7.45 11.68
N LEU A 284 -13.96 7.63 12.92
CA LEU A 284 -13.49 6.88 14.08
C LEU A 284 -13.83 5.39 13.97
N LEU A 285 -15.05 5.04 13.57
CA LEU A 285 -15.44 3.65 13.34
C LEU A 285 -14.62 3.01 12.23
N ASN A 286 -14.28 3.77 11.17
CA ASN A 286 -13.43 3.28 10.10
C ASN A 286 -12.03 2.86 10.59
N SER A 287 -11.50 3.45 11.65
CA SER A 287 -10.20 3.09 12.22
C SER A 287 -10.20 1.73 12.93
N ILE A 288 -11.36 1.27 13.44
CA ILE A 288 -11.46 0.06 14.27
C ILE A 288 -10.99 -1.21 13.56
N PRO A 289 -11.45 -1.57 12.33
CA PRO A 289 -10.98 -2.75 11.64
C PRO A 289 -9.46 -2.74 11.39
N TRP A 290 -8.89 -1.55 11.12
CA TRP A 290 -7.45 -1.41 10.90
C TRP A 290 -6.63 -1.60 12.18
N LEU A 291 -7.09 -1.08 13.32
CA LEU A 291 -6.48 -1.36 14.62
C LEU A 291 -6.54 -2.86 14.95
N ILE A 292 -7.69 -3.48 14.76
CA ILE A 292 -7.89 -4.91 14.95
C ILE A 292 -6.96 -5.71 14.02
N SER A 293 -6.78 -5.28 12.79
CA SER A 293 -5.88 -5.94 11.83
C SER A 293 -4.41 -5.93 12.29
N ILE A 294 -3.95 -4.87 12.95
CA ILE A 294 -2.59 -4.80 13.52
C ILE A 294 -2.43 -5.88 14.60
N VAL A 295 -3.41 -6.02 15.49
CA VAL A 295 -3.44 -7.08 16.50
C VAL A 295 -3.44 -8.45 15.84
N GLY A 296 -4.26 -8.64 14.80
CA GLY A 296 -4.31 -9.88 14.02
C GLY A 296 -2.95 -10.24 13.42
N MET A 297 -2.30 -9.31 12.73
CA MET A 297 -0.97 -9.53 12.15
C MET A 297 0.05 -9.99 13.20
N TYR A 298 0.04 -9.38 14.40
CA TYR A 298 0.93 -9.77 15.48
C TYR A 298 0.63 -11.18 16.00
N LEU A 299 -0.64 -11.48 16.29
CA LEU A 299 -1.06 -12.79 16.82
C LEU A 299 -0.74 -13.93 15.82
N PHE A 300 -1.05 -13.72 14.54
CA PHE A 300 -0.76 -14.69 13.50
C PHE A 300 0.75 -14.87 13.27
N ALA A 301 1.54 -13.79 13.32
CA ALA A 301 2.99 -13.88 13.21
C ALA A 301 3.61 -14.69 14.36
N VAL A 302 3.17 -14.45 15.60
CA VAL A 302 3.60 -15.22 16.78
C VAL A 302 3.19 -16.70 16.69
N ALA A 303 1.95 -16.97 16.23
CA ALA A 303 1.46 -18.32 16.07
C ALA A 303 2.22 -19.08 14.96
N ALA A 304 2.47 -18.43 13.83
CA ALA A 304 3.23 -19.00 12.71
C ALA A 304 4.70 -19.27 13.06
N ALA A 305 5.30 -18.42 13.90
CA ALA A 305 6.67 -18.63 14.39
C ALA A 305 6.81 -19.86 15.31
N ARG A 306 5.74 -20.23 16.04
CA ARG A 306 5.74 -21.37 16.96
C ARG A 306 5.45 -22.71 16.29
N ARG A 307 4.84 -22.74 15.13
CA ARG A 307 4.40 -23.95 14.43
C ARG A 307 4.83 -23.92 12.97
N PRO A 308 5.52 -24.94 12.46
CA PRO A 308 5.90 -25.02 11.05
C PRO A 308 4.63 -25.10 10.16
N GLY A 309 4.73 -24.60 8.92
CA GLY A 309 3.63 -24.64 7.95
C GLY A 309 3.01 -23.29 7.67
N GLN A 310 3.82 -22.33 7.24
CA GLN A 310 3.39 -20.94 6.94
C GLN A 310 2.21 -20.89 5.94
N GLN A 311 2.19 -21.82 4.97
CA GLN A 311 1.10 -22.00 4.01
C GLN A 311 -0.24 -22.26 4.72
N GLY A 312 -0.26 -23.13 5.74
CA GLY A 312 -1.45 -23.40 6.53
C GLY A 312 -1.96 -22.17 7.28
N TRP A 313 -1.06 -21.32 7.78
CA TRP A 313 -1.45 -20.09 8.46
C TRP A 313 -2.05 -19.04 7.51
N VAL A 314 -1.55 -18.96 6.26
CA VAL A 314 -2.18 -18.13 5.22
C VAL A 314 -3.61 -18.63 4.94
N ALA A 315 -3.80 -19.93 4.82
CA ALA A 315 -5.13 -20.51 4.60
C ALA A 315 -6.09 -20.26 5.77
N VAL A 316 -5.63 -20.40 7.02
CA VAL A 316 -6.42 -20.07 8.23
C VAL A 316 -6.81 -18.59 8.23
N ALA A 317 -5.88 -17.69 7.92
CA ALA A 317 -6.14 -16.27 7.86
C ALA A 317 -7.16 -15.90 6.77
N LEU A 318 -7.03 -16.49 5.56
CA LEU A 318 -7.99 -16.33 4.47
C LEU A 318 -9.38 -16.93 4.80
N THR A 319 -9.42 -18.07 5.49
CA THR A 319 -10.67 -18.68 5.94
C THR A 319 -11.38 -17.76 6.94
N LEU A 320 -10.64 -17.22 7.92
CA LEU A 320 -11.21 -16.25 8.87
C LEU A 320 -11.73 -14.99 8.17
N ALA A 321 -10.97 -14.48 7.17
CA ALA A 321 -11.41 -13.35 6.35
C ALA A 321 -12.70 -13.65 5.60
N GLY A 322 -12.76 -14.80 4.90
CA GLY A 322 -13.92 -15.20 4.11
C GLY A 322 -15.17 -15.49 4.95
N LEU A 323 -15.01 -16.20 6.07
CA LEU A 323 -16.13 -16.48 7.00
C LEU A 323 -16.65 -15.20 7.66
N GLY A 324 -15.75 -14.25 8.02
CA GLY A 324 -16.14 -12.95 8.55
C GLY A 324 -16.94 -12.14 7.53
N MET A 325 -16.52 -12.12 6.24
CA MET A 325 -17.26 -11.44 5.16
C MET A 325 -18.62 -12.10 4.92
N LEU A 326 -18.69 -13.44 4.95
CA LEU A 326 -19.95 -14.17 4.80
C LEU A 326 -20.89 -13.87 5.98
N ALA A 327 -20.39 -13.93 7.20
CA ALA A 327 -21.17 -13.63 8.40
C ALA A 327 -21.69 -12.17 8.40
N ALA A 328 -20.94 -11.23 7.83
CA ALA A 328 -21.35 -9.85 7.69
C ALA A 328 -22.63 -9.66 6.85
N THR A 329 -23.01 -10.65 6.04
CA THR A 329 -24.22 -10.62 5.22
C THR A 329 -25.47 -11.16 5.92
N LEU A 330 -25.30 -11.86 7.07
CA LEU A 330 -26.39 -12.55 7.76
C LEU A 330 -27.12 -11.72 8.79
N GLY A 331 -26.56 -10.56 9.18
CA GLY A 331 -27.12 -9.69 10.22
C GLY A 331 -27.42 -8.29 9.72
N GLY A 332 -27.92 -7.44 10.65
CA GLY A 332 -28.09 -6.02 10.37
C GLY A 332 -26.74 -5.28 10.24
N PRO A 333 -26.75 -3.98 9.87
CA PRO A 333 -25.53 -3.23 9.57
C PRO A 333 -24.49 -3.23 10.70
N ILE A 334 -24.91 -3.16 11.97
CA ILE A 334 -24.01 -3.20 13.13
C ILE A 334 -23.34 -4.57 13.27
N ALA A 335 -24.11 -5.66 13.17
CA ALA A 335 -23.56 -7.02 13.21
C ALA A 335 -22.61 -7.25 12.04
N GLY A 336 -22.97 -6.76 10.84
CA GLY A 336 -22.12 -6.78 9.65
C GLY A 336 -20.79 -6.06 9.87
N PHE A 337 -20.80 -4.89 10.48
CA PHE A 337 -19.58 -4.15 10.82
C PHE A 337 -18.68 -4.94 11.80
N VAL A 338 -19.27 -5.54 12.86
CA VAL A 338 -18.51 -6.38 13.81
C VAL A 338 -17.88 -7.57 13.08
N CYS A 339 -18.60 -8.23 12.17
CA CYS A 339 -18.06 -9.33 11.38
C CYS A 339 -16.94 -8.89 10.44
N ILE A 340 -17.02 -7.68 9.86
CA ILE A 340 -15.92 -7.09 9.07
C ILE A 340 -14.70 -6.83 9.97
N CYS A 341 -14.89 -6.38 11.20
CA CYS A 341 -13.80 -6.23 12.17
C CYS A 341 -13.10 -7.58 12.45
N VAL A 342 -13.86 -8.65 12.62
CA VAL A 342 -13.30 -10.01 12.76
C VAL A 342 -12.58 -10.44 11.49
N SER A 343 -13.15 -10.18 10.31
CA SER A 343 -12.52 -10.46 9.03
C SER A 343 -11.18 -9.74 8.85
N ALA A 344 -11.03 -8.55 9.44
CA ALA A 344 -9.81 -7.76 9.38
C ALA A 344 -8.63 -8.42 10.08
N LEU A 345 -8.87 -9.25 11.12
CA LEU A 345 -7.84 -10.12 11.69
C LEU A 345 -7.24 -11.06 10.64
N GLY A 346 -8.05 -11.51 9.69
CA GLY A 346 -7.67 -12.48 8.67
C GLY A 346 -6.96 -11.84 7.46
N PHE A 347 -7.62 -10.94 6.73
CA PHE A 347 -7.12 -10.49 5.42
C PHE A 347 -5.79 -9.74 5.50
N LYS A 348 -5.54 -8.94 6.52
CA LYS A 348 -4.24 -8.27 6.71
C LYS A 348 -3.17 -9.25 7.18
N SER A 349 -3.53 -10.22 8.04
CA SER A 349 -2.61 -11.27 8.46
C SER A 349 -2.22 -12.17 7.28
N ALA A 350 -3.16 -12.52 6.39
CA ALA A 350 -2.85 -13.25 5.17
C ALA A 350 -1.82 -12.53 4.31
N ALA A 351 -1.93 -11.20 4.14
CA ALA A 351 -0.95 -10.41 3.40
C ALA A 351 0.45 -10.46 4.01
N SER A 352 0.57 -10.36 5.33
CA SER A 352 1.88 -10.40 6.01
C SER A 352 2.51 -11.79 6.01
N LEU A 353 1.71 -12.85 6.15
CA LEU A 353 2.15 -14.24 6.14
C LEU A 353 2.46 -14.77 4.73
N PHE A 354 1.92 -14.14 3.70
CA PHE A 354 2.11 -14.56 2.31
C PHE A 354 3.54 -14.34 1.83
N TRP A 355 4.11 -13.14 2.05
CA TRP A 355 5.36 -12.73 1.43
C TRP A 355 6.58 -13.63 1.69
N PRO A 356 6.79 -14.22 2.88
CA PRO A 356 7.89 -15.15 3.08
C PRO A 356 7.81 -16.44 2.25
N ILE A 357 6.62 -16.80 1.74
CA ILE A 357 6.43 -18.02 0.93
C ILE A 357 7.12 -17.84 -0.44
N PRO A 358 6.76 -16.88 -1.31
CA PRO A 358 7.42 -16.71 -2.59
C PRO A 358 8.91 -16.36 -2.45
N GLN A 359 9.31 -15.66 -1.38
CA GLN A 359 10.73 -15.37 -1.12
C GLN A 359 11.56 -16.63 -0.89
N LYS A 360 10.96 -17.69 -0.34
CA LYS A 360 11.63 -18.95 -0.05
C LYS A 360 11.52 -19.95 -1.20
N GLU A 361 10.39 -19.97 -1.89
CA GLU A 361 10.04 -21.02 -2.86
C GLU A 361 10.39 -20.67 -4.31
N LEU A 362 10.64 -19.37 -4.63
CA LEU A 362 11.06 -18.98 -5.97
C LEU A 362 12.56 -19.20 -6.17
N ASP A 363 12.93 -19.66 -7.38
CA ASP A 363 14.34 -19.74 -7.80
C ASP A 363 15.01 -18.36 -7.59
N PRO A 364 16.18 -18.31 -6.93
CA PRO A 364 16.91 -17.05 -6.69
C PRO A 364 17.17 -16.22 -7.96
N ARG A 365 17.22 -16.86 -9.14
CA ARG A 365 17.43 -16.19 -10.43
C ARG A 365 16.24 -15.33 -10.84
N ILE A 366 15.01 -15.79 -10.53
CA ILE A 366 13.76 -15.13 -10.90
C ILE A 366 13.09 -14.41 -9.71
N ALA A 367 13.54 -14.64 -8.48
CA ALA A 367 12.85 -14.20 -7.26
C ALA A 367 12.57 -12.69 -7.25
N ALA A 368 13.54 -11.85 -7.61
CA ALA A 368 13.34 -10.39 -7.59
C ALA A 368 12.27 -9.94 -8.60
N ALA A 369 12.33 -10.43 -9.84
CA ALA A 369 11.37 -10.10 -10.88
C ALA A 369 10.00 -10.77 -10.62
N GLY A 370 9.99 -12.00 -10.07
CA GLY A 370 8.79 -12.69 -9.65
C GLY A 370 8.04 -11.95 -8.52
N ILE A 371 8.76 -11.47 -7.51
CA ILE A 371 8.17 -10.66 -6.42
C ILE A 371 7.56 -9.37 -6.98
N ALA A 372 8.24 -8.70 -7.93
CA ALA A 372 7.70 -7.52 -8.58
C ALA A 372 6.41 -7.84 -9.37
N LEU A 373 6.40 -8.95 -10.13
CA LEU A 373 5.22 -9.38 -10.87
C LEU A 373 4.04 -9.73 -9.95
N ILE A 374 4.30 -10.46 -8.86
CA ILE A 374 3.28 -10.75 -7.82
C ILE A 374 2.69 -9.46 -7.28
N ASN A 375 3.53 -8.48 -6.96
CA ASN A 375 3.06 -7.19 -6.44
C ASN A 375 2.21 -6.44 -7.47
N SER A 376 2.68 -6.31 -8.71
CA SER A 376 1.97 -5.58 -9.76
C SER A 376 0.62 -6.22 -10.09
N LEU A 377 0.59 -7.53 -10.37
CA LEU A 377 -0.66 -8.24 -10.68
C LEU A 377 -1.59 -8.32 -9.47
N GLY A 378 -1.03 -8.50 -8.27
CA GLY A 378 -1.82 -8.51 -7.04
C GLY A 378 -2.50 -7.16 -6.78
N ASN A 379 -1.81 -6.05 -7.00
CA ASN A 379 -2.39 -4.72 -6.82
C ASN A 379 -3.54 -4.40 -7.80
N LEU A 380 -3.69 -5.14 -8.91
CA LEU A 380 -4.88 -5.05 -9.75
C LEU A 380 -6.17 -5.45 -9.02
N GLY A 381 -6.09 -6.18 -7.90
CA GLY A 381 -7.22 -6.36 -6.98
C GLY A 381 -7.82 -5.02 -6.53
N GLY A 382 -6.98 -3.98 -6.43
CA GLY A 382 -7.43 -2.60 -6.16
C GLY A 382 -8.23 -1.94 -7.28
N PHE A 383 -8.10 -2.42 -8.53
CA PHE A 383 -8.98 -2.02 -9.63
C PHE A 383 -10.31 -2.79 -9.58
N PHE A 384 -10.22 -4.10 -9.52
CA PHE A 384 -11.41 -4.96 -9.62
C PHE A 384 -12.33 -4.80 -8.41
N ALA A 385 -11.80 -4.62 -7.19
CA ALA A 385 -12.59 -4.53 -5.98
C ALA A 385 -13.57 -3.35 -5.99
N PRO A 386 -13.14 -2.09 -6.05
CA PRO A 386 -14.07 -0.96 -6.02
C PRO A 386 -14.96 -0.92 -7.25
N THR A 387 -14.47 -1.32 -8.43
CA THR A 387 -15.24 -1.36 -9.67
C THR A 387 -16.38 -2.38 -9.61
N ALA A 388 -16.09 -3.62 -9.19
CA ALA A 388 -17.10 -4.65 -9.06
C ALA A 388 -18.14 -4.29 -7.97
N PHE A 389 -17.72 -3.77 -6.84
CA PHE A 389 -18.63 -3.34 -5.79
C PHE A 389 -19.54 -2.20 -6.25
N GLY A 390 -18.98 -1.21 -6.98
CA GLY A 390 -19.76 -0.12 -7.54
C GLY A 390 -20.87 -0.60 -8.47
N TRP A 391 -20.51 -1.47 -9.41
CA TRP A 391 -21.46 -2.08 -10.34
C TRP A 391 -22.52 -2.94 -9.62
N ILE A 392 -22.09 -3.80 -8.68
CA ILE A 392 -23.00 -4.63 -7.89
C ILE A 392 -23.99 -3.76 -7.13
N LYS A 393 -23.51 -2.72 -6.45
CA LYS A 393 -24.37 -1.83 -5.68
C LYS A 393 -25.38 -1.10 -6.54
N GLU A 394 -24.98 -0.60 -7.70
CA GLU A 394 -25.87 0.12 -8.60
C GLU A 394 -26.94 -0.79 -9.20
N THR A 395 -26.59 -2.04 -9.53
CA THR A 395 -27.51 -3.01 -10.12
C THR A 395 -28.42 -3.70 -9.11
N THR A 396 -27.96 -3.92 -7.87
CA THR A 396 -28.70 -4.69 -6.85
C THR A 396 -29.24 -3.81 -5.70
N GLY A 397 -28.83 -2.55 -5.63
CA GLY A 397 -29.14 -1.65 -4.52
C GLY A 397 -28.37 -1.99 -3.21
N SER A 398 -27.53 -3.02 -3.19
CA SER A 398 -26.88 -3.51 -1.97
C SER A 398 -25.43 -3.90 -2.18
N VAL A 399 -24.60 -3.68 -1.15
CA VAL A 399 -23.21 -4.16 -1.10
C VAL A 399 -23.07 -5.65 -0.74
N THR A 400 -24.17 -6.30 -0.35
CA THR A 400 -24.18 -7.69 0.16
C THR A 400 -23.57 -8.68 -0.83
N TRP A 401 -23.93 -8.58 -2.12
CA TRP A 401 -23.36 -9.45 -3.16
C TRP A 401 -21.85 -9.23 -3.33
N GLY A 402 -21.37 -8.00 -3.10
CA GLY A 402 -19.95 -7.72 -3.06
C GLY A 402 -19.25 -8.46 -1.92
N LEU A 403 -19.85 -8.47 -0.72
CA LEU A 403 -19.32 -9.22 0.42
C LEU A 403 -19.33 -10.74 0.15
N HIS A 404 -20.36 -11.29 -0.52
CA HIS A 404 -20.35 -12.68 -0.96
C HIS A 404 -19.21 -12.98 -1.94
N LEU A 405 -18.92 -12.07 -2.89
CA LEU A 405 -17.81 -12.23 -3.83
C LEU A 405 -16.47 -12.30 -3.08
N LEU A 406 -16.25 -11.41 -2.09
CA LEU A 406 -15.03 -11.44 -1.27
C LEU A 406 -14.93 -12.73 -0.42
N ALA A 407 -16.04 -13.15 0.18
CA ALA A 407 -16.09 -14.38 0.94
C ALA A 407 -15.72 -15.58 0.05
N ALA A 408 -16.34 -15.71 -1.12
CA ALA A 408 -16.06 -16.77 -2.09
C ALA A 408 -14.59 -16.73 -2.56
N SER A 409 -14.07 -15.57 -2.93
CA SER A 409 -12.67 -15.39 -3.35
C SER A 409 -11.70 -15.80 -2.25
N SER A 410 -11.92 -15.37 -1.01
CA SER A 410 -11.04 -15.67 0.13
C SER A 410 -11.09 -17.16 0.49
N LEU A 411 -12.28 -17.79 0.55
CA LEU A 411 -12.45 -19.21 0.87
C LEU A 411 -11.90 -20.10 -0.24
N LEU A 412 -12.16 -19.79 -1.50
CA LEU A 412 -11.58 -20.51 -2.64
C LEU A 412 -10.05 -20.44 -2.60
N THR A 413 -9.49 -19.26 -2.37
CA THR A 413 -8.04 -19.07 -2.29
C THR A 413 -7.46 -19.84 -1.09
N ALA A 414 -8.14 -19.85 0.06
CA ALA A 414 -7.73 -20.65 1.22
C ALA A 414 -7.66 -22.15 0.88
N ALA A 415 -8.68 -22.69 0.20
CA ALA A 415 -8.70 -24.07 -0.25
C ALA A 415 -7.58 -24.37 -1.25
N LEU A 416 -7.38 -23.50 -2.25
CA LEU A 416 -6.30 -23.65 -3.24
C LEU A 416 -4.91 -23.62 -2.59
N VAL A 417 -4.68 -22.73 -1.62
CA VAL A 417 -3.43 -22.66 -0.87
C VAL A 417 -3.15 -23.96 -0.12
N LEU A 418 -4.15 -24.67 0.40
CA LEU A 418 -3.97 -25.96 1.06
C LEU A 418 -3.74 -27.13 0.09
N MET A 419 -4.30 -27.05 -1.13
CA MET A 419 -4.19 -28.10 -2.15
C MET A 419 -2.85 -28.07 -2.91
N VAL A 420 -2.29 -26.90 -3.13
CA VAL A 420 -1.06 -26.73 -3.89
C VAL A 420 0.14 -27.11 -3.02
N ARG A 421 0.88 -28.13 -3.46
CA ARG A 421 2.19 -28.47 -2.88
C ARG A 421 3.26 -27.68 -3.64
N PHE A 422 3.92 -26.74 -2.96
CA PHE A 422 5.03 -26.02 -3.57
C PHE A 422 6.20 -26.96 -3.84
N ARG A 423 6.78 -26.87 -5.02
CA ARG A 423 8.04 -27.57 -5.34
C ARG A 423 9.12 -26.87 -4.51
N ARG A 424 9.74 -27.60 -3.60
CA ARG A 424 10.96 -27.11 -2.94
C ARG A 424 12.04 -26.96 -4.04
N ALA A 425 12.51 -25.72 -4.24
CA ALA A 425 13.65 -25.43 -5.10
C ALA A 425 14.94 -26.00 -4.50
#